data_ac7e0b125c3e7cdd8563234757f6e17b
#
_entry.id   ac7e0b125c3e7cdd8563234757f6e17b
#
_cell.length_a   1.000
_cell.length_b   1.000
_cell.length_c   1.000
_cell.angle_alpha   90.00
_cell.angle_beta   90.00
_cell.angle_gamma   90.00
#
_symmetry.space_group_name_H-M   'P 1'
#
loop_
_entity.id
_entity.type
_entity.pdbx_description
1 polymer ?
#
loop_
_entity_poly.entity_id
_entity_poly.type
_entity_poly.pdbx_seq_one_letter_code
_entity_poly.pdbx_strand_id
1 'polypeptide(L)'
;MKTRPIALLAALAAMAGLPACSSPQSEQAGSDAGEPAQAPDGLAIETAEVMEIDGVPLGSVPGTITLPPEARVAVTAPFPGAAVRVYVIEGQRVARGDPLALVRAAEPVQISGELARARSAEKLAEARAKRLAQLAEEGIIAEARADEAQAEYEQARATRAEAARLAALGGIGPDGTMTLAAPISGRVAHVGVETGGGVDGMGAPFVIEADGAYQVELQLPERLAREVRPGMAVEIALPGADGGALQVGGRIIAVAPSIDPATRSVMARASIGAAPGVGAGRNVSVMIRGGGAGLAVPERAVSRIGGADHVFVREGEDWAPRPVVVGAVGGGQAVIAEGLEAGETVAASSIAELKAMSAE
;
A
#
# COMPACT_ATOMS: atom_id res chain seq x y z
N MET A 1 -31.23 37.42 34.85
CA MET A 1 -32.53 38.13 35.01
C MET A 1 -33.42 37.84 33.83
N LYS A 2 -34.62 37.32 34.09
CA LYS A 2 -35.86 37.30 33.28
C LYS A 2 -35.83 36.35 32.06
N THR A 3 -36.35 35.13 32.12
CA THR A 3 -37.73 34.63 32.29
C THR A 3 -38.49 34.46 30.96
N ARG A 4 -38.87 33.22 30.74
CA ARG A 4 -39.91 32.54 29.89
C ARG A 4 -41.23 33.33 29.76
N PRO A 5 -42.29 32.90 29.00
CA PRO A 5 -42.94 31.58 28.89
C PRO A 5 -43.51 31.21 27.48
N ILE A 6 -43.72 29.90 27.15
CA ILE A 6 -44.93 29.03 27.26
C ILE A 6 -46.21 29.53 26.55
N ALA A 7 -46.73 28.72 25.59
CA ALA A 7 -48.10 28.35 25.31
C ALA A 7 -48.12 27.33 24.15
N LEU A 8 -48.46 26.11 24.17
CA LEU A 8 -49.61 25.25 24.61
C LEU A 8 -50.95 25.62 24.00
N LEU A 9 -51.49 24.77 23.07
CA LEU A 9 -52.89 24.35 22.82
C LEU A 9 -52.89 23.43 21.60
N ALA A 10 -53.13 22.19 21.62
CA ALA A 10 -54.24 21.30 21.95
C ALA A 10 -55.42 21.28 20.93
N ALA A 11 -55.65 20.06 20.43
CA ALA A 11 -56.91 19.36 20.08
C ALA A 11 -57.51 19.63 18.70
N LEU A 12 -57.93 18.69 17.91
CA LEU A 12 -58.94 17.66 18.02
C LEU A 12 -59.29 17.08 16.63
N ALA A 13 -59.36 15.79 16.52
CA ALA A 13 -60.00 14.84 15.67
C ALA A 13 -60.99 15.27 14.54
N ALA A 14 -60.96 14.51 13.41
CA ALA A 14 -62.06 13.76 12.78
C ALA A 14 -61.58 13.05 11.49
N MET A 15 -61.61 11.80 11.48
CA MET A 15 -62.32 10.74 10.72
C MET A 15 -62.62 10.95 9.22
N ALA A 16 -62.28 9.81 8.55
CA ALA A 16 -62.93 9.22 7.39
C ALA A 16 -62.43 9.55 5.97
N GLY A 17 -62.03 8.46 5.28
CA GLY A 17 -61.99 8.43 3.81
C GLY A 17 -60.86 7.64 3.21
N LEU A 18 -61.00 6.32 3.09
CA LEU A 18 -60.29 5.53 2.09
C LEU A 18 -60.80 5.89 0.69
N PRO A 19 -59.92 6.00 -0.29
CA PRO A 19 -59.88 4.94 -1.28
C PRO A 19 -58.46 4.53 -1.66
N ALA A 20 -58.36 3.25 -2.03
CA ALA A 20 -57.25 2.56 -2.64
C ALA A 20 -56.78 3.29 -3.92
N CYS A 21 -55.45 3.50 -4.02
CA CYS A 21 -54.77 3.67 -5.30
C CYS A 21 -53.40 2.95 -5.23
N SER A 22 -53.30 1.98 -6.10
CA SER A 22 -52.15 1.21 -6.56
C SER A 22 -50.82 1.95 -6.52
N SER A 23 -49.87 1.37 -5.83
CA SER A 23 -48.44 1.67 -5.95
C SER A 23 -47.87 1.05 -7.23
N PRO A 24 -47.02 1.76 -7.98
CA PRO A 24 -46.27 1.11 -9.04
C PRO A 24 -45.17 0.22 -8.40
N GLN A 25 -45.15 -1.02 -8.82
CA GLN A 25 -44.07 -1.97 -8.58
C GLN A 25 -42.79 -1.40 -9.14
N SER A 26 -41.82 -1.12 -8.25
CA SER A 26 -40.43 -1.03 -8.62
C SER A 26 -39.96 -2.44 -9.02
N GLU A 27 -39.64 -2.60 -10.28
CA GLU A 27 -38.90 -3.75 -10.81
C GLU A 27 -37.56 -3.84 -10.09
N GLN A 28 -37.50 -4.73 -9.11
CA GLN A 28 -36.23 -5.25 -8.61
C GLN A 28 -35.67 -6.13 -9.72
N ALA A 29 -34.55 -5.70 -10.28
CA ALA A 29 -33.70 -6.55 -11.08
C ALA A 29 -33.35 -7.79 -10.25
N GLY A 30 -33.88 -8.94 -10.65
CA GLY A 30 -33.64 -10.23 -10.04
C GLY A 30 -32.18 -10.57 -10.15
N SER A 31 -31.52 -10.79 -9.02
CA SER A 31 -30.38 -11.67 -8.96
C SER A 31 -30.87 -13.04 -9.36
N ASP A 32 -30.33 -13.56 -10.43
CA ASP A 32 -30.56 -14.90 -10.95
C ASP A 32 -30.01 -15.92 -9.91
N ALA A 33 -30.79 -16.17 -8.88
CA ALA A 33 -30.64 -17.34 -8.03
C ALA A 33 -31.39 -18.45 -8.77
N GLY A 34 -30.62 -19.40 -9.33
CA GLY A 34 -31.14 -20.51 -10.09
C GLY A 34 -32.30 -21.18 -9.37
N GLU A 35 -33.37 -21.42 -10.10
CA GLU A 35 -34.58 -22.13 -9.64
C GLU A 35 -34.19 -23.47 -9.00
N PRO A 36 -34.72 -23.85 -7.81
CA PRO A 36 -34.43 -25.14 -7.22
C PRO A 36 -34.95 -26.24 -8.13
N ALA A 37 -34.06 -27.08 -8.64
CA ALA A 37 -34.43 -28.26 -9.39
C ALA A 37 -35.15 -29.23 -8.46
N GLN A 38 -36.40 -29.57 -8.75
CA GLN A 38 -37.17 -30.55 -8.01
C GLN A 38 -36.69 -31.96 -8.41
N ALA A 39 -36.19 -32.71 -7.43
CA ALA A 39 -35.93 -34.16 -7.60
C ALA A 39 -37.25 -34.93 -7.60
N PRO A 40 -37.30 -36.13 -8.21
CA PRO A 40 -38.45 -37.01 -8.05
C PRO A 40 -38.61 -37.34 -6.55
N ASP A 41 -39.81 -37.14 -6.02
CA ASP A 41 -40.24 -37.27 -4.62
C ASP A 41 -40.22 -35.98 -3.73
N GLY A 42 -40.19 -34.78 -4.33
CA GLY A 42 -40.43 -33.54 -3.56
C GLY A 42 -39.23 -33.03 -2.75
N LEU A 43 -38.02 -33.52 -2.94
CA LEU A 43 -36.81 -32.96 -2.34
C LEU A 43 -36.39 -31.67 -3.08
N ALA A 44 -36.38 -30.55 -2.37
CA ALA A 44 -35.79 -29.31 -2.89
C ALA A 44 -34.26 -29.39 -2.71
N ILE A 45 -33.54 -29.52 -3.82
CA ILE A 45 -32.08 -29.56 -3.82
C ILE A 45 -31.58 -28.21 -4.33
N GLU A 46 -30.85 -27.46 -3.47
CA GLU A 46 -30.07 -26.33 -3.95
C GLU A 46 -28.92 -26.83 -4.81
N THR A 47 -28.74 -26.21 -5.95
CA THR A 47 -27.65 -26.55 -6.88
C THR A 47 -26.58 -25.47 -6.87
N ALA A 48 -25.35 -25.86 -7.18
CA ALA A 48 -24.26 -24.96 -7.43
C ALA A 48 -23.51 -25.38 -8.69
N GLU A 49 -23.04 -24.44 -9.45
CA GLU A 49 -22.20 -24.69 -10.61
C GLU A 49 -20.74 -24.83 -10.19
N VAL A 50 -20.01 -25.76 -10.79
CA VAL A 50 -18.57 -25.93 -10.60
C VAL A 50 -17.85 -24.79 -11.32
N MET A 51 -17.25 -23.88 -10.56
CA MET A 51 -16.57 -22.71 -11.10
C MET A 51 -15.05 -22.89 -11.12
N GLU A 52 -14.42 -22.43 -12.19
CA GLU A 52 -12.97 -22.26 -12.19
C GLU A 52 -12.57 -21.10 -11.28
N ILE A 53 -11.60 -21.34 -10.41
CA ILE A 53 -11.00 -20.31 -9.56
C ILE A 53 -9.50 -20.21 -9.81
N ASP A 54 -9.01 -18.97 -9.87
CA ASP A 54 -7.58 -18.67 -9.88
C ASP A 54 -7.01 -18.81 -8.47
N GLY A 55 -6.37 -19.94 -8.21
CA GLY A 55 -5.68 -20.23 -6.94
C GLY A 55 -6.56 -20.81 -5.84
N VAL A 56 -6.02 -21.83 -5.21
CA VAL A 56 -6.63 -22.53 -4.08
C VAL A 56 -6.53 -21.68 -2.81
N PRO A 57 -7.63 -21.40 -2.08
CA PRO A 57 -7.52 -20.68 -0.81
C PRO A 57 -6.78 -21.55 0.23
N LEU A 58 -5.58 -21.14 0.64
CA LEU A 58 -4.78 -21.83 1.65
C LEU A 58 -5.24 -21.50 3.07
N GLY A 59 -5.81 -20.33 3.27
CA GLY A 59 -6.33 -19.87 4.54
C GLY A 59 -6.31 -18.36 4.70
N SER A 60 -6.98 -17.90 5.75
CA SER A 60 -7.00 -16.49 6.14
C SER A 60 -6.09 -16.26 7.34
N VAL A 61 -5.29 -15.22 7.30
CA VAL A 61 -4.33 -14.85 8.35
C VAL A 61 -4.47 -13.37 8.72
N PRO A 62 -4.17 -13.01 9.97
CA PRO A 62 -4.11 -11.61 10.37
C PRO A 62 -2.91 -10.93 9.73
N GLY A 63 -3.09 -9.69 9.34
CA GLY A 63 -2.02 -8.84 8.84
C GLY A 63 -2.21 -7.38 9.24
N THR A 64 -1.13 -6.62 9.19
CA THR A 64 -1.14 -5.18 9.43
C THR A 64 -0.65 -4.47 8.18
N ILE A 65 -1.41 -3.49 7.72
CA ILE A 65 -1.01 -2.66 6.58
C ILE A 65 0.12 -1.74 7.04
N THR A 66 1.23 -1.78 6.31
CA THR A 66 2.43 -0.98 6.57
C THR A 66 2.86 -0.26 5.29
N LEU A 67 3.83 0.63 5.43
CA LEU A 67 4.52 1.24 4.29
C LEU A 67 5.86 0.52 4.07
N PRO A 68 6.26 0.27 2.82
CA PRO A 68 7.61 -0.19 2.56
C PRO A 68 8.64 0.87 3.03
N PRO A 69 9.86 0.46 3.41
CA PRO A 69 10.85 1.38 3.98
C PRO A 69 11.15 2.60 3.08
N GLU A 70 11.13 2.41 1.78
CA GLU A 70 11.36 3.47 0.79
C GLU A 70 10.17 4.44 0.63
N ALA A 71 8.99 4.05 1.08
CA ALA A 71 7.79 4.88 1.01
C ALA A 71 7.61 5.80 2.23
N ARG A 72 8.42 5.64 3.27
CA ARG A 72 8.41 6.51 4.44
C ARG A 72 9.82 7.06 4.67
N VAL A 73 10.00 8.33 4.39
CA VAL A 73 11.32 8.97 4.46
C VAL A 73 11.32 10.08 5.52
N ALA A 74 12.24 9.95 6.45
CA ALA A 74 12.54 10.97 7.42
C ALA A 74 13.48 12.02 6.78
N VAL A 75 13.14 13.28 6.89
CA VAL A 75 13.98 14.40 6.45
C VAL A 75 14.70 14.95 7.66
N THR A 76 16.03 14.85 7.67
CA THR A 76 16.88 15.37 8.73
C THR A 76 17.60 16.64 8.27
N ALA A 77 18.01 17.49 9.20
CA ALA A 77 18.85 18.63 8.91
C ALA A 77 20.32 18.18 8.91
N PRO A 78 21.09 18.41 7.83
CA PRO A 78 22.51 18.06 7.81
C PRO A 78 23.37 18.86 8.80
N PHE A 79 22.89 20.05 9.20
CA PHE A 79 23.55 20.90 10.20
C PHE A 79 22.54 21.36 11.25
N PRO A 80 22.93 21.44 12.53
CA PRO A 80 22.07 21.99 13.58
C PRO A 80 21.83 23.48 13.38
N GLY A 81 20.60 23.93 13.64
CA GLY A 81 20.21 25.29 13.44
C GLY A 81 18.82 25.62 13.93
N ALA A 82 18.28 26.75 13.49
CA ALA A 82 16.91 27.17 13.79
C ALA A 82 16.08 27.33 12.50
N ALA A 83 14.86 26.82 12.52
CA ALA A 83 13.90 26.96 11.43
C ALA A 83 13.44 28.42 11.32
N VAL A 84 13.86 29.12 10.29
CA VAL A 84 13.43 30.50 10.02
C VAL A 84 12.00 30.54 9.52
N ARG A 85 11.62 29.54 8.73
CA ARG A 85 10.27 29.38 8.19
C ARG A 85 9.99 27.91 7.91
N VAL A 86 8.79 27.46 8.25
CA VAL A 86 8.22 26.17 7.87
C VAL A 86 7.16 26.45 6.80
N TYR A 87 7.21 25.71 5.68
CA TYR A 87 6.37 25.94 4.50
C TYR A 87 5.22 24.96 4.40
N VAL A 88 5.24 23.87 5.16
CA VAL A 88 4.30 22.75 5.04
C VAL A 88 3.62 22.47 6.37
N ILE A 89 2.45 21.83 6.27
CA ILE A 89 1.68 21.33 7.42
C ILE A 89 1.46 19.82 7.27
N GLU A 90 1.16 19.13 8.37
CA GLU A 90 0.79 17.71 8.34
C GLU A 90 -0.41 17.48 7.44
N GLY A 91 -0.38 16.38 6.68
CA GLY A 91 -1.40 16.03 5.70
C GLY A 91 -1.25 16.71 4.34
N GLN A 92 -0.41 17.73 4.19
CA GLN A 92 -0.17 18.40 2.92
C GLN A 92 0.54 17.49 1.92
N ARG A 93 0.14 17.55 0.64
CA ARG A 93 0.84 16.86 -0.44
C ARG A 93 2.03 17.71 -0.92
N VAL A 94 3.16 17.04 -1.14
CA VAL A 94 4.40 17.63 -1.62
C VAL A 94 4.98 16.83 -2.78
N ALA A 95 5.65 17.52 -3.71
CA ALA A 95 6.43 16.90 -4.77
C ALA A 95 7.90 16.79 -4.32
N ARG A 96 8.63 15.86 -4.93
CA ARG A 96 10.08 15.76 -4.72
C ARG A 96 10.77 17.09 -5.08
N GLY A 97 11.56 17.62 -4.15
CA GLY A 97 12.25 18.91 -4.30
C GLY A 97 11.51 20.09 -3.71
N ASP A 98 10.24 19.96 -3.33
CA ASP A 98 9.50 21.06 -2.69
C ASP A 98 10.13 21.46 -1.37
N PRO A 99 10.23 22.79 -1.07
CA PRO A 99 10.79 23.28 0.17
C PRO A 99 9.87 22.97 1.35
N LEU A 100 10.42 22.34 2.39
CA LEU A 100 9.72 22.03 3.63
C LEU A 100 9.98 23.09 4.70
N ALA A 101 11.25 23.50 4.85
CA ALA A 101 11.66 24.56 5.76
C ALA A 101 12.91 25.27 5.28
N LEU A 102 13.03 26.53 5.69
CA LEU A 102 14.26 27.32 5.61
C LEU A 102 14.91 27.34 6.99
N VAL A 103 16.15 26.89 7.08
CA VAL A 103 16.92 26.77 8.32
C VAL A 103 18.13 27.70 8.26
N ARG A 104 18.40 28.39 9.35
CA ARG A 104 19.62 29.14 9.55
C ARG A 104 20.50 28.41 10.54
N ALA A 105 21.76 28.19 10.16
CA ALA A 105 22.74 27.52 10.97
C ALA A 105 24.11 28.21 10.83
N ALA A 106 25.00 28.04 11.80
CA ALA A 106 26.31 28.68 11.77
C ALA A 106 27.24 28.08 10.72
N GLU A 107 27.23 26.77 10.57
CA GLU A 107 28.11 26.06 9.65
C GLU A 107 27.81 26.37 8.16
N PRO A 108 26.56 26.39 7.67
CA PRO A 108 26.21 26.90 6.33
C PRO A 108 26.73 28.33 6.03
N VAL A 109 26.70 29.21 7.03
CA VAL A 109 27.26 30.58 6.86
C VAL A 109 28.76 30.54 6.61
N GLN A 110 29.50 29.69 7.34
CA GLN A 110 30.94 29.49 7.13
C GLN A 110 31.25 28.91 5.75
N ILE A 111 30.53 27.85 5.36
CA ILE A 111 30.69 27.19 4.04
C ILE A 111 30.38 28.17 2.89
N SER A 112 29.31 28.97 3.01
CA SER A 112 28.98 29.99 2.00
C SER A 112 30.06 31.06 1.91
N GLY A 113 30.62 31.46 3.05
CA GLY A 113 31.76 32.40 3.13
C GLY A 113 33.03 31.86 2.48
N GLU A 114 33.34 30.58 2.70
CA GLU A 114 34.48 29.90 2.05
C GLU A 114 34.29 29.81 0.54
N LEU A 115 33.10 29.44 0.08
CA LEU A 115 32.79 29.41 -1.35
C LEU A 115 32.94 30.83 -1.97
N ALA A 116 32.49 31.86 -1.29
CA ALA A 116 32.64 33.25 -1.77
C ALA A 116 34.12 33.66 -1.88
N ARG A 117 34.96 33.31 -0.88
CA ARG A 117 36.42 33.53 -0.91
C ARG A 117 37.07 32.76 -2.06
N ALA A 118 36.75 31.49 -2.21
CA ALA A 118 37.28 30.60 -3.27
C ALA A 118 36.92 31.12 -4.67
N ARG A 119 35.69 31.61 -4.89
CA ARG A 119 35.26 32.26 -6.14
C ARG A 119 36.07 33.51 -6.45
N SER A 120 36.36 34.34 -5.43
CA SER A 120 37.16 35.54 -5.60
C SER A 120 38.61 35.23 -5.93
N ALA A 121 39.20 34.20 -5.29
CA ALA A 121 40.55 33.72 -5.57
C ALA A 121 40.69 33.15 -6.99
N GLU A 122 39.72 32.31 -7.43
CA GLU A 122 39.67 31.77 -8.81
C GLU A 122 39.63 32.92 -9.83
N LYS A 123 38.75 33.91 -9.65
CA LYS A 123 38.64 35.06 -10.57
C LYS A 123 39.91 35.86 -10.65
N LEU A 124 40.60 36.06 -9.52
CA LEU A 124 41.88 36.78 -9.50
C LEU A 124 42.99 35.98 -10.23
N ALA A 125 43.10 34.68 -9.94
CA ALA A 125 44.06 33.78 -10.58
C ALA A 125 43.84 33.67 -12.10
N GLU A 126 42.56 33.56 -12.51
CA GLU A 126 42.17 33.53 -13.92
C GLU A 126 42.60 34.81 -14.67
N ALA A 127 42.32 35.98 -14.07
CA ALA A 127 42.73 37.26 -14.68
C ALA A 127 44.25 37.42 -14.76
N ARG A 128 44.99 36.87 -13.77
CA ARG A 128 46.48 36.87 -13.77
C ARG A 128 46.99 35.91 -14.85
N ALA A 129 46.50 34.70 -14.92
CA ALA A 129 46.89 33.71 -15.91
C ALA A 129 46.68 34.22 -17.35
N LYS A 130 45.50 34.75 -17.65
CA LYS A 130 45.19 35.34 -18.94
C LYS A 130 46.14 36.46 -19.33
N ARG A 131 46.47 37.37 -18.41
CA ARG A 131 47.39 38.49 -18.65
C ARG A 131 48.81 38.01 -18.90
N LEU A 132 49.31 37.06 -18.10
CA LEU A 132 50.65 36.53 -18.26
C LEU A 132 50.80 35.67 -19.49
N ALA A 133 49.78 34.91 -19.87
CA ALA A 133 49.76 34.16 -21.12
C ALA A 133 49.89 35.09 -22.34
N GLN A 134 49.16 36.23 -22.37
CA GLN A 134 49.26 37.23 -23.42
C GLN A 134 50.65 37.83 -23.49
N LEU A 135 51.23 38.20 -22.34
CA LEU A 135 52.58 38.78 -22.28
C LEU A 135 53.69 37.78 -22.72
N ALA A 136 53.50 36.52 -22.48
CA ALA A 136 54.38 35.46 -22.97
C ALA A 136 54.26 35.27 -24.50
N GLU A 137 53.06 35.26 -25.05
CA GLU A 137 52.82 35.23 -26.49
C GLU A 137 53.46 36.44 -27.22
N GLU A 138 53.44 37.62 -26.57
CA GLU A 138 54.09 38.81 -27.05
C GLU A 138 55.63 38.81 -26.87
N GLY A 139 56.19 37.73 -26.25
CA GLY A 139 57.65 37.62 -25.97
C GLY A 139 58.17 38.54 -24.87
N ILE A 140 57.32 39.18 -24.06
CA ILE A 140 57.68 40.14 -23.01
C ILE A 140 58.14 39.40 -21.74
N ILE A 141 57.65 38.24 -21.46
CA ILE A 141 57.99 37.39 -20.28
C ILE A 141 58.33 35.98 -20.72
N ALA A 142 59.04 35.24 -19.85
CA ALA A 142 59.32 33.82 -20.07
C ALA A 142 58.02 32.99 -19.94
N GLU A 143 57.84 31.96 -20.78
CA GLU A 143 56.69 31.04 -20.78
C GLU A 143 56.46 30.39 -19.41
N ALA A 144 57.56 30.02 -18.71
CA ALA A 144 57.48 29.45 -17.36
C ALA A 144 56.65 30.28 -16.37
N ARG A 145 56.62 31.62 -16.54
CA ARG A 145 55.75 32.48 -15.68
C ARG A 145 54.29 32.42 -16.06
N ALA A 146 53.97 32.19 -17.32
CA ALA A 146 52.59 31.94 -17.74
C ALA A 146 52.12 30.59 -17.24
N ASP A 147 52.98 29.56 -17.34
CA ASP A 147 52.68 28.22 -16.83
C ASP A 147 52.46 28.20 -15.29
N GLU A 148 53.30 28.93 -14.52
CA GLU A 148 53.08 29.10 -13.08
C GLU A 148 51.71 29.74 -12.77
N ALA A 149 51.33 30.78 -13.50
CA ALA A 149 50.05 31.46 -13.28
C ALA A 149 48.86 30.56 -13.73
N GLN A 150 49.06 29.78 -14.76
CA GLN A 150 48.05 28.79 -15.18
C GLN A 150 47.86 27.69 -14.12
N ALA A 151 48.94 27.19 -13.54
CA ALA A 151 48.87 26.21 -12.43
C ALA A 151 48.17 26.79 -11.18
N GLU A 152 48.46 28.06 -10.83
CA GLU A 152 47.77 28.78 -9.75
C GLU A 152 46.25 28.91 -10.01
N TYR A 153 45.87 29.19 -11.27
CA TYR A 153 44.46 29.25 -11.66
C TYR A 153 43.77 27.88 -11.53
N GLU A 154 44.40 26.81 -12.01
CA GLU A 154 43.88 25.46 -11.92
C GLU A 154 43.70 25.04 -10.45
N GLN A 155 44.64 25.37 -9.59
CA GLN A 155 44.54 25.15 -8.14
C GLN A 155 43.35 25.90 -7.53
N ALA A 156 43.21 27.20 -7.83
CA ALA A 156 42.09 28.02 -7.32
C ALA A 156 40.73 27.50 -7.82
N ARG A 157 40.67 27.05 -9.08
CA ARG A 157 39.48 26.45 -9.69
C ARG A 157 39.11 25.13 -8.98
N ALA A 158 40.09 24.29 -8.66
CA ALA A 158 39.85 23.04 -7.91
C ALA A 158 39.31 23.32 -6.50
N THR A 159 39.90 24.26 -5.78
CA THR A 159 39.45 24.71 -4.45
C THR A 159 38.00 25.23 -4.49
N ARG A 160 37.66 26.06 -5.48
CA ARG A 160 36.32 26.57 -5.66
C ARG A 160 35.33 25.43 -5.97
N ALA A 161 35.74 24.46 -6.80
CA ALA A 161 34.88 23.29 -7.14
C ALA A 161 34.61 22.44 -5.91
N GLU A 162 35.56 22.27 -5.01
CA GLU A 162 35.39 21.56 -3.73
C GLU A 162 34.41 22.30 -2.81
N ALA A 163 34.63 23.57 -2.58
CA ALA A 163 33.73 24.41 -1.76
C ALA A 163 32.29 24.42 -2.32
N ALA A 164 32.15 24.45 -3.66
CA ALA A 164 30.84 24.39 -4.31
C ALA A 164 30.16 23.04 -4.11
N ARG A 165 30.88 21.92 -4.13
CA ARG A 165 30.32 20.61 -3.83
C ARG A 165 29.82 20.52 -2.39
N LEU A 166 30.60 21.00 -1.42
CA LEU A 166 30.20 21.04 -0.01
C LEU A 166 28.91 21.84 0.18
N ALA A 167 28.84 23.02 -0.42
CA ALA A 167 27.64 23.86 -0.38
C ALA A 167 26.41 23.18 -1.00
N ALA A 168 26.60 22.50 -2.14
CA ALA A 168 25.52 21.78 -2.81
C ALA A 168 24.99 20.58 -2.00
N LEU A 169 25.88 19.81 -1.37
CA LEU A 169 25.50 18.67 -0.51
C LEU A 169 24.67 19.11 0.70
N GLY A 170 24.96 20.26 1.27
CA GLY A 170 24.21 20.82 2.40
C GLY A 170 22.93 21.56 2.01
N GLY A 171 22.60 21.71 0.72
CA GLY A 171 21.49 22.55 0.27
C GLY A 171 21.63 24.02 0.67
N ILE A 172 22.90 24.51 0.71
CA ILE A 172 23.25 25.82 1.25
C ILE A 172 23.04 26.91 0.19
N GLY A 173 22.21 27.87 0.54
CA GLY A 173 21.98 29.07 -0.26
C GLY A 173 23.14 30.10 -0.18
N PRO A 174 23.13 31.12 -1.06
CA PRO A 174 24.16 32.14 -1.09
C PRO A 174 24.27 32.97 0.21
N ASP A 175 23.19 33.06 0.95
CA ASP A 175 23.04 33.78 2.23
C ASP A 175 23.39 32.90 3.46
N GLY A 176 23.87 31.68 3.24
CA GLY A 176 24.18 30.72 4.31
C GLY A 176 22.95 30.11 4.97
N THR A 177 21.77 30.27 4.38
CA THR A 177 20.59 29.49 4.80
C THR A 177 20.59 28.12 4.14
N MET A 178 19.94 27.15 4.77
CA MET A 178 19.78 25.79 4.29
C MET A 178 18.30 25.52 4.05
N THR A 179 17.97 25.01 2.87
CA THR A 179 16.61 24.61 2.54
C THR A 179 16.46 23.10 2.72
N LEU A 180 15.60 22.68 3.65
CA LEU A 180 15.18 21.28 3.74
C LEU A 180 14.12 21.04 2.68
N ALA A 181 14.37 20.11 1.77
CA ALA A 181 13.49 19.80 0.66
C ALA A 181 12.97 18.36 0.77
N ALA A 182 11.80 18.11 0.17
CA ALA A 182 11.18 16.80 0.11
C ALA A 182 12.02 15.82 -0.75
N PRO A 183 12.51 14.69 -0.19
CA PRO A 183 13.32 13.73 -0.95
C PRO A 183 12.47 12.85 -1.88
N ILE A 184 11.19 12.70 -1.57
CA ILE A 184 10.18 11.95 -2.33
C ILE A 184 8.92 12.77 -2.50
N SER A 185 8.11 12.43 -3.52
CA SER A 185 6.75 12.94 -3.63
C SER A 185 5.82 12.12 -2.75
N GLY A 186 4.87 12.78 -2.09
CA GLY A 186 3.95 12.12 -1.18
C GLY A 186 3.19 13.10 -0.28
N ARG A 187 2.86 12.65 0.91
CA ARG A 187 2.14 13.43 1.93
C ARG A 187 3.02 13.62 3.16
N VAL A 188 3.01 14.82 3.73
CA VAL A 188 3.69 15.11 5.00
C VAL A 188 2.95 14.39 6.13
N ALA A 189 3.59 13.36 6.69
CA ALA A 189 3.01 12.55 7.77
C ALA A 189 3.27 13.17 9.15
N HIS A 190 4.39 13.91 9.28
CA HIS A 190 4.75 14.55 10.56
C HIS A 190 5.55 15.83 10.33
N VAL A 191 5.24 16.84 11.14
CA VAL A 191 5.99 18.10 11.24
C VAL A 191 6.40 18.30 12.71
N GLY A 192 7.65 17.95 13.01
CA GLY A 192 8.23 18.01 14.37
C GLY A 192 8.94 19.31 14.71
N VAL A 193 8.83 20.36 13.86
CA VAL A 193 9.48 21.64 14.07
C VAL A 193 8.53 22.80 13.77
N GLU A 194 8.57 23.82 14.60
CA GLU A 194 7.85 25.09 14.40
C GLU A 194 8.79 26.19 13.92
N THR A 195 8.23 27.27 13.36
CA THR A 195 9.00 28.45 13.00
C THR A 195 9.65 29.05 14.26
N GLY A 196 10.97 29.22 14.25
CA GLY A 196 11.78 29.57 15.41
C GLY A 196 12.34 28.42 16.21
N GLY A 197 11.84 27.19 15.98
CA GLY A 197 12.27 25.96 16.67
C GLY A 197 13.65 25.50 16.20
N GLY A 198 14.36 24.79 17.10
CA GLY A 198 15.65 24.17 16.79
C GLY A 198 15.48 22.95 15.89
N VAL A 199 16.39 22.75 14.97
CA VAL A 199 16.57 21.51 14.20
C VAL A 199 17.97 20.97 14.46
N ASP A 200 18.08 19.67 14.59
CA ASP A 200 19.35 18.98 14.74
C ASP A 200 19.44 17.76 13.82
N GLY A 201 20.62 17.18 13.70
CA GLY A 201 20.84 15.99 12.87
C GLY A 201 20.32 14.69 13.49
N MET A 202 19.84 14.71 14.74
CA MET A 202 19.38 13.51 15.48
C MET A 202 17.87 13.33 15.37
N GLY A 203 17.13 14.42 15.19
CA GLY A 203 15.69 14.41 14.99
C GLY A 203 15.32 14.40 13.51
N ALA A 204 14.11 13.92 13.20
CA ALA A 204 13.49 14.04 11.89
C ALA A 204 12.40 15.12 11.94
N PRO A 205 12.73 16.39 11.64
CA PRO A 205 11.74 17.47 11.67
C PRO A 205 10.57 17.26 10.70
N PHE A 206 10.75 16.44 9.66
CA PHE A 206 9.67 16.08 8.76
C PHE A 206 9.72 14.60 8.43
N VAL A 207 8.55 14.00 8.27
CA VAL A 207 8.38 12.64 7.73
C VAL A 207 7.44 12.73 6.55
N ILE A 208 7.87 12.17 5.40
CA ILE A 208 7.06 12.12 4.18
C ILE A 208 6.72 10.68 3.87
N GLU A 209 5.46 10.42 3.57
CA GLU A 209 4.96 9.12 3.15
C GLU A 209 4.50 9.20 1.69
N ALA A 210 5.00 8.28 0.87
CA ALA A 210 4.60 8.18 -0.54
C ALA A 210 3.15 7.71 -0.65
N ASP A 211 2.39 8.32 -1.55
CA ASP A 211 1.02 7.88 -1.84
C ASP A 211 1.04 6.54 -2.61
N GLY A 212 0.20 5.60 -2.21
CA GLY A 212 -0.13 4.41 -3.00
C GLY A 212 0.82 3.21 -2.89
N ALA A 213 1.88 3.30 -2.14
CA ALA A 213 2.78 2.18 -1.88
C ALA A 213 2.43 1.55 -0.52
N TYR A 214 1.68 0.46 -0.53
CA TYR A 214 1.31 -0.24 0.69
C TYR A 214 1.80 -1.68 0.67
N GLN A 215 2.15 -2.18 1.84
CA GLN A 215 2.46 -3.57 2.11
C GLN A 215 1.61 -4.08 3.25
N VAL A 216 1.48 -5.39 3.36
CA VAL A 216 0.87 -6.03 4.52
C VAL A 216 1.91 -6.95 5.14
N GLU A 217 2.15 -6.77 6.42
CA GLU A 217 2.90 -7.72 7.23
C GLU A 217 1.93 -8.78 7.75
N LEU A 218 2.21 -10.03 7.41
CA LEU A 218 1.37 -11.20 7.69
C LEU A 218 2.05 -12.05 8.75
N GLN A 219 1.27 -12.57 9.68
CA GLN A 219 1.74 -13.55 10.66
C GLN A 219 1.24 -14.94 10.24
N LEU A 220 2.08 -15.69 9.57
CA LEU A 220 1.75 -17.04 9.09
C LEU A 220 1.95 -18.07 10.20
N PRO A 221 0.92 -18.83 10.59
CA PRO A 221 1.11 -20.03 11.38
C PRO A 221 2.12 -20.96 10.70
N GLU A 222 2.94 -21.69 11.48
CA GLU A 222 4.00 -22.56 10.95
C GLU A 222 3.53 -23.52 9.85
N ARG A 223 2.32 -24.04 9.96
CA ARG A 223 1.72 -24.92 8.98
C ARG A 223 1.58 -24.23 7.60
N LEU A 224 1.00 -23.03 7.57
CA LEU A 224 0.83 -22.26 6.34
C LEU A 224 2.16 -21.75 5.78
N ALA A 225 3.11 -21.41 6.65
CA ALA A 225 4.42 -20.93 6.21
C ALA A 225 5.20 -21.93 5.36
N ARG A 226 4.93 -23.24 5.53
CA ARG A 226 5.54 -24.29 4.71
C ARG A 226 5.02 -24.32 3.28
N GLU A 227 3.80 -23.84 3.07
CA GLU A 227 3.10 -23.86 1.78
C GLU A 227 3.23 -22.52 1.04
N VAL A 228 3.27 -21.41 1.78
CA VAL A 228 3.32 -20.06 1.22
C VAL A 228 4.68 -19.76 0.57
N ARG A 229 4.63 -19.24 -0.64
CA ARG A 229 5.81 -18.86 -1.43
C ARG A 229 5.68 -17.43 -1.95
N PRO A 230 6.79 -16.71 -2.18
CA PRO A 230 6.78 -15.46 -2.93
C PRO A 230 6.09 -15.62 -4.28
N GLY A 231 5.31 -14.62 -4.67
CA GLY A 231 4.51 -14.62 -5.90
C GLY A 231 3.05 -15.07 -5.73
N MET A 232 2.70 -15.77 -4.65
CA MET A 232 1.33 -16.17 -4.37
C MET A 232 0.40 -14.97 -4.20
N ALA A 233 -0.83 -15.09 -4.69
CA ALA A 233 -1.84 -14.05 -4.59
C ALA A 233 -2.38 -13.92 -3.16
N VAL A 234 -2.69 -12.70 -2.77
CA VAL A 234 -3.40 -12.40 -1.52
C VAL A 234 -4.59 -11.48 -1.81
N GLU A 235 -5.63 -11.63 -1.03
CA GLU A 235 -6.83 -10.78 -1.08
C GLU A 235 -7.16 -10.26 0.32
N ILE A 236 -7.52 -8.98 0.36
CA ILE A 236 -7.94 -8.30 1.58
C ILE A 236 -9.35 -7.77 1.37
N ALA A 237 -10.25 -8.12 2.27
CA ALA A 237 -11.58 -7.55 2.30
C ALA A 237 -11.58 -6.31 3.21
N LEU A 238 -11.83 -5.14 2.66
CA LEU A 238 -11.99 -3.89 3.39
C LEU A 238 -13.45 -3.47 3.41
N PRO A 239 -13.95 -2.83 4.47
CA PRO A 239 -15.28 -2.21 4.44
C PRO A 239 -15.31 -1.12 3.36
N GLY A 240 -16.18 -1.29 2.37
CA GLY A 240 -16.43 -0.26 1.36
C GLY A 240 -17.30 0.87 1.90
N ALA A 241 -17.29 2.00 1.22
CA ALA A 241 -18.10 3.18 1.58
C ALA A 241 -19.62 2.90 1.53
N ASP A 242 -20.04 1.96 0.71
CA ASP A 242 -21.44 1.59 0.47
C ASP A 242 -21.92 0.41 1.34
N GLY A 243 -21.14 0.02 2.36
CA GLY A 243 -21.44 -1.12 3.23
C GLY A 243 -21.10 -2.49 2.62
N GLY A 244 -20.62 -2.55 1.38
CA GLY A 244 -20.08 -3.73 0.74
C GLY A 244 -18.62 -4.00 1.14
N ALA A 245 -18.07 -5.16 0.75
CA ALA A 245 -16.67 -5.47 0.90
C ALA A 245 -15.90 -5.05 -0.36
N LEU A 246 -14.91 -4.16 -0.19
CA LEU A 246 -13.94 -3.83 -1.24
C LEU A 246 -12.83 -4.86 -1.20
N GLN A 247 -12.66 -5.61 -2.29
CA GLN A 247 -11.56 -6.57 -2.43
C GLN A 247 -10.32 -5.86 -2.96
N VAL A 248 -9.22 -5.97 -2.22
CA VAL A 248 -7.91 -5.43 -2.62
C VAL A 248 -6.97 -6.60 -2.83
N GLY A 249 -6.56 -6.80 -4.06
CA GLY A 249 -5.59 -7.83 -4.45
C GLY A 249 -4.15 -7.42 -4.18
N GLY A 250 -3.31 -8.44 -3.98
CA GLY A 250 -1.88 -8.27 -3.79
C GLY A 250 -1.09 -9.55 -4.06
N ARG A 251 0.21 -9.52 -3.77
CA ARG A 251 1.10 -10.68 -3.91
C ARG A 251 2.08 -10.77 -2.77
N ILE A 252 2.39 -11.98 -2.31
CA ILE A 252 3.49 -12.24 -1.38
C ILE A 252 4.81 -11.84 -2.04
N ILE A 253 5.58 -10.98 -1.39
CA ILE A 253 6.90 -10.53 -1.86
C ILE A 253 8.04 -11.21 -1.13
N ALA A 254 7.83 -11.55 0.15
CA ALA A 254 8.85 -12.21 0.97
C ALA A 254 8.22 -13.04 2.07
N VAL A 255 8.89 -14.13 2.44
CA VAL A 255 8.58 -14.96 3.61
C VAL A 255 9.86 -15.07 4.42
N ALA A 256 9.81 -14.74 5.72
CA ALA A 256 10.97 -14.81 6.59
C ALA A 256 11.44 -16.28 6.78
N PRO A 257 12.75 -16.54 6.88
CA PRO A 257 13.26 -17.87 7.09
C PRO A 257 13.13 -18.36 8.54
N SER A 258 12.82 -17.44 9.49
CA SER A 258 12.79 -17.72 10.93
C SER A 258 11.38 -17.64 11.49
N ILE A 259 11.13 -18.44 12.53
CA ILE A 259 9.90 -18.41 13.31
C ILE A 259 10.10 -17.45 14.49
N ASP A 260 9.16 -16.57 14.74
CA ASP A 260 9.12 -15.78 15.97
C ASP A 260 8.69 -16.68 17.13
N PRO A 261 9.55 -16.86 18.15
CA PRO A 261 9.24 -17.76 19.26
C PRO A 261 8.10 -17.28 20.15
N ALA A 262 7.81 -15.98 20.19
CA ALA A 262 6.75 -15.40 21.02
C ALA A 262 5.38 -15.65 20.41
N THR A 263 5.24 -15.46 19.09
CA THR A 263 3.98 -15.63 18.37
C THR A 263 3.83 -16.99 17.71
N ARG A 264 4.90 -17.78 17.62
CA ARG A 264 4.99 -19.06 16.87
C ARG A 264 4.53 -18.89 15.42
N SER A 265 4.85 -17.77 14.84
CA SER A 265 4.49 -17.44 13.46
C SER A 265 5.72 -17.08 12.63
N VAL A 266 5.60 -17.22 11.34
CA VAL A 266 6.58 -16.76 10.36
C VAL A 266 6.06 -15.46 9.76
N MET A 267 6.91 -14.44 9.75
CA MET A 267 6.54 -13.17 9.13
C MET A 267 6.61 -13.28 7.60
N ALA A 268 5.57 -12.84 6.93
CA ALA A 268 5.59 -12.66 5.48
C ALA A 268 5.16 -11.23 5.14
N ARG A 269 5.56 -10.77 3.98
CA ARG A 269 5.16 -9.47 3.43
C ARG A 269 4.50 -9.66 2.08
N ALA A 270 3.41 -8.94 1.89
CA ALA A 270 2.70 -8.88 0.62
C ALA A 270 2.61 -7.42 0.15
N SER A 271 2.83 -7.17 -1.12
CA SER A 271 2.48 -5.89 -1.75
C SER A 271 0.98 -5.86 -2.03
N ILE A 272 0.36 -4.72 -1.81
CA ILE A 272 -1.07 -4.50 -2.11
C ILE A 272 -1.26 -3.23 -2.92
N GLY A 273 -2.33 -3.19 -3.70
CA GLY A 273 -2.71 -2.00 -4.45
C GLY A 273 -3.23 -0.87 -3.55
N ALA A 274 -3.12 0.36 -4.04
CA ALA A 274 -3.78 1.50 -3.42
C ALA A 274 -5.30 1.40 -3.66
N ALA A 275 -6.08 1.56 -2.59
CA ALA A 275 -7.53 1.58 -2.68
C ALA A 275 -8.11 2.51 -1.59
N PRO A 276 -9.32 3.02 -1.76
CA PRO A 276 -10.01 3.78 -0.72
C PRO A 276 -10.07 2.99 0.58
N GLY A 277 -9.72 3.60 1.70
CA GLY A 277 -9.70 2.96 3.02
C GLY A 277 -8.45 2.14 3.34
N VAL A 278 -7.49 1.99 2.40
CA VAL A 278 -6.15 1.47 2.69
C VAL A 278 -5.35 2.56 3.40
N GLY A 279 -4.85 2.25 4.58
CA GLY A 279 -4.00 3.14 5.36
C GLY A 279 -3.05 2.36 6.26
N ALA A 280 -1.83 2.86 6.44
CA ALA A 280 -0.84 2.24 7.32
C ALA A 280 -1.35 2.16 8.77
N GLY A 281 -0.96 1.11 9.49
CA GLY A 281 -1.37 0.84 10.87
C GLY A 281 -2.70 0.10 11.00
N ARG A 282 -3.42 -0.19 9.91
CA ARG A 282 -4.70 -0.90 9.96
C ARG A 282 -4.49 -2.41 9.99
N ASN A 283 -5.19 -3.08 10.92
CA ASN A 283 -5.25 -4.54 10.95
C ASN A 283 -6.32 -5.04 9.98
N VAL A 284 -5.98 -6.08 9.23
CA VAL A 284 -6.82 -6.68 8.19
C VAL A 284 -6.72 -8.20 8.24
N SER A 285 -7.74 -8.86 7.71
CA SER A 285 -7.72 -10.30 7.44
C SER A 285 -7.32 -10.51 5.98
N VAL A 286 -6.33 -11.35 5.76
CA VAL A 286 -5.74 -11.58 4.43
C VAL A 286 -5.95 -13.03 4.03
N MET A 287 -6.68 -13.25 2.96
CA MET A 287 -6.81 -14.56 2.32
C MET A 287 -5.61 -14.80 1.42
N ILE A 288 -4.93 -15.92 1.63
CA ILE A 288 -3.80 -16.35 0.78
C ILE A 288 -4.31 -17.40 -0.19
N ARG A 289 -3.99 -17.23 -1.47
CA ARG A 289 -4.31 -18.20 -2.53
C ARG A 289 -3.04 -18.88 -3.01
N GLY A 290 -3.08 -20.22 -3.03
CA GLY A 290 -2.02 -21.04 -3.62
C GLY A 290 -2.02 -20.94 -5.15
N GLY A 291 -0.90 -21.29 -5.78
CA GLY A 291 -0.81 -21.34 -7.23
C GLY A 291 -1.53 -22.58 -7.80
N GLY A 292 -2.24 -22.39 -8.92
CA GLY A 292 -2.97 -23.42 -9.68
C GLY A 292 -4.42 -22.99 -9.90
N ALA A 293 -4.90 -23.14 -11.14
CA ALA A 293 -6.33 -23.13 -11.41
C ALA A 293 -6.94 -24.35 -10.74
N GLY A 294 -8.06 -24.21 -10.06
CA GLY A 294 -8.79 -25.28 -9.41
C GLY A 294 -10.28 -25.14 -9.67
N LEU A 295 -11.02 -26.21 -9.46
CA LEU A 295 -12.47 -26.19 -9.51
C LEU A 295 -13.01 -26.01 -8.11
N ALA A 296 -13.90 -25.03 -7.90
CA ALA A 296 -14.50 -24.75 -6.61
C ALA A 296 -15.96 -25.20 -6.58
N VAL A 297 -16.34 -25.82 -5.46
CA VAL A 297 -17.72 -26.12 -5.10
C VAL A 297 -17.98 -25.62 -3.68
N PRO A 298 -19.23 -25.32 -3.27
CA PRO A 298 -19.54 -25.04 -1.87
C PRO A 298 -19.06 -26.17 -0.97
N GLU A 299 -18.42 -25.86 0.17
CA GLU A 299 -17.90 -26.85 1.13
C GLU A 299 -19.00 -27.86 1.53
N ARG A 300 -20.24 -27.38 1.67
CA ARG A 300 -21.40 -28.21 2.00
C ARG A 300 -21.79 -29.24 0.91
N ALA A 301 -21.31 -29.11 -0.32
CA ALA A 301 -21.51 -30.04 -1.41
C ALA A 301 -20.64 -31.29 -1.28
N VAL A 302 -19.58 -31.26 -0.50
CA VAL A 302 -18.66 -32.38 -0.31
C VAL A 302 -19.16 -33.27 0.82
N SER A 303 -19.28 -34.56 0.53
CA SER A 303 -19.74 -35.60 1.48
C SER A 303 -18.76 -36.75 1.52
N ARG A 304 -18.60 -37.37 2.68
CA ARG A 304 -17.74 -38.53 2.83
C ARG A 304 -18.57 -39.83 2.73
N ILE A 305 -18.25 -40.65 1.72
CA ILE A 305 -18.91 -41.95 1.45
C ILE A 305 -17.82 -43.02 1.39
N GLY A 306 -17.94 -44.08 2.19
CA GLY A 306 -17.00 -45.21 2.19
C GLY A 306 -15.55 -44.83 2.54
N GLY A 307 -15.31 -43.64 3.20
CA GLY A 307 -13.98 -43.17 3.54
C GLY A 307 -13.35 -42.26 2.49
N ALA A 308 -13.96 -42.07 1.32
CA ALA A 308 -13.54 -41.12 0.27
C ALA A 308 -14.50 -39.94 0.18
N ASP A 309 -14.00 -38.81 -0.29
CA ASP A 309 -14.80 -37.59 -0.49
C ASP A 309 -15.54 -37.69 -1.84
N HIS A 310 -16.84 -37.36 -1.83
CA HIS A 310 -17.72 -37.43 -2.99
C HIS A 310 -18.52 -36.12 -3.11
N VAL A 311 -18.90 -35.84 -4.34
CA VAL A 311 -19.84 -34.77 -4.71
C VAL A 311 -20.95 -35.40 -5.54
N PHE A 312 -22.19 -34.97 -5.31
CA PHE A 312 -23.32 -35.41 -6.14
C PHE A 312 -23.42 -34.51 -7.37
N VAL A 313 -23.13 -35.06 -8.53
CA VAL A 313 -23.18 -34.38 -9.83
C VAL A 313 -24.50 -34.68 -10.50
N ARG A 314 -25.08 -33.69 -11.15
CA ARG A 314 -26.35 -33.87 -11.88
C ARG A 314 -26.09 -34.50 -13.24
N GLU A 315 -26.65 -35.68 -13.47
CA GLU A 315 -26.63 -36.41 -14.74
C GLU A 315 -28.07 -36.54 -15.30
N GLY A 316 -28.47 -35.51 -16.10
CA GLY A 316 -29.85 -35.43 -16.58
C GLY A 316 -30.84 -35.05 -15.47
N GLU A 317 -31.76 -35.93 -15.09
CA GLU A 317 -32.70 -35.75 -13.98
C GLU A 317 -32.22 -36.40 -12.67
N ASP A 318 -31.18 -37.23 -12.72
CA ASP A 318 -30.63 -37.97 -11.58
C ASP A 318 -29.37 -37.33 -10.98
N TRP A 319 -29.08 -37.74 -9.74
CA TRP A 319 -27.90 -37.34 -8.99
C TRP A 319 -26.95 -38.52 -8.78
N ALA A 320 -25.76 -38.46 -9.37
CA ALA A 320 -24.76 -39.52 -9.24
C ALA A 320 -23.65 -39.12 -8.25
N PRO A 321 -23.32 -39.98 -7.25
CA PRO A 321 -22.17 -39.72 -6.38
C PRO A 321 -20.87 -39.94 -7.17
N ARG A 322 -20.06 -38.91 -7.29
CA ARG A 322 -18.77 -38.97 -7.98
C ARG A 322 -17.63 -38.77 -6.98
N PRO A 323 -16.65 -39.72 -6.94
CA PRO A 323 -15.49 -39.57 -6.06
C PRO A 323 -14.65 -38.37 -6.51
N VAL A 324 -14.17 -37.56 -5.54
CA VAL A 324 -13.38 -36.37 -5.80
C VAL A 324 -12.17 -36.32 -4.89
N VAL A 325 -11.12 -35.68 -5.35
CA VAL A 325 -9.94 -35.34 -4.52
C VAL A 325 -10.05 -33.88 -4.08
N VAL A 326 -10.29 -33.67 -2.78
CA VAL A 326 -10.35 -32.34 -2.19
C VAL A 326 -8.91 -31.84 -1.93
N GLY A 327 -8.51 -30.77 -2.62
CA GLY A 327 -7.20 -30.16 -2.48
C GLY A 327 -7.12 -29.22 -1.28
N ALA A 328 -8.12 -28.35 -1.09
CA ALA A 328 -8.19 -27.43 0.05
C ALA A 328 -9.64 -27.02 0.34
N VAL A 329 -9.90 -26.61 1.58
CA VAL A 329 -11.19 -26.08 2.02
C VAL A 329 -10.94 -24.73 2.70
N GLY A 330 -11.67 -23.70 2.28
CA GLY A 330 -11.55 -22.38 2.86
C GLY A 330 -12.58 -21.39 2.29
N GLY A 331 -13.00 -20.42 3.12
CA GLY A 331 -13.97 -19.40 2.69
C GLY A 331 -15.35 -19.94 2.33
N GLY A 332 -15.75 -21.13 2.88
CA GLY A 332 -17.03 -21.79 2.56
C GLY A 332 -17.03 -22.53 1.22
N GLN A 333 -15.87 -22.69 0.60
CA GLN A 333 -15.65 -23.42 -0.64
C GLN A 333 -14.66 -24.58 -0.45
N ALA A 334 -14.88 -25.68 -1.15
CA ALA A 334 -13.94 -26.76 -1.30
C ALA A 334 -13.36 -26.72 -2.72
N VAL A 335 -12.06 -26.78 -2.82
CA VAL A 335 -11.34 -26.83 -4.10
C VAL A 335 -11.09 -28.29 -4.44
N ILE A 336 -11.56 -28.69 -5.60
CA ILE A 336 -11.46 -30.04 -6.11
C ILE A 336 -10.27 -30.11 -7.06
N ALA A 337 -9.32 -30.99 -6.72
CA ALA A 337 -8.13 -31.21 -7.54
C ALA A 337 -8.41 -32.20 -8.70
N GLU A 338 -9.26 -33.22 -8.47
CA GLU A 338 -9.60 -34.23 -9.46
C GLU A 338 -11.04 -34.70 -9.26
N GLY A 339 -11.72 -35.06 -10.34
CA GLY A 339 -13.04 -35.73 -10.31
C GLY A 339 -14.21 -34.85 -10.77
N LEU A 340 -14.02 -33.56 -11.09
CA LEU A 340 -15.05 -32.68 -11.65
C LEU A 340 -14.56 -31.97 -12.89
N GLU A 341 -15.49 -31.42 -13.69
CA GLU A 341 -15.25 -30.56 -14.83
C GLU A 341 -15.92 -29.18 -14.60
N ALA A 342 -15.36 -28.13 -15.21
CA ALA A 342 -15.93 -26.78 -15.11
C ALA A 342 -17.32 -26.74 -15.78
N GLY A 343 -18.28 -26.05 -15.11
CA GLY A 343 -19.66 -25.93 -15.60
C GLY A 343 -20.59 -27.10 -15.22
N GLU A 344 -20.09 -28.15 -14.55
CA GLU A 344 -20.95 -29.18 -14.01
C GLU A 344 -21.81 -28.61 -12.85
N THR A 345 -23.02 -29.18 -12.72
CA THR A 345 -23.94 -28.80 -11.65
C THR A 345 -23.87 -29.82 -10.51
N VAL A 346 -23.63 -29.33 -9.29
CA VAL A 346 -23.52 -30.16 -8.08
C VAL A 346 -24.60 -29.81 -7.07
N ALA A 347 -24.98 -30.80 -6.25
CA ALA A 347 -25.91 -30.60 -5.16
C ALA A 347 -25.21 -29.84 -4.01
N ALA A 348 -25.83 -28.75 -3.53
CA ALA A 348 -25.34 -27.95 -2.41
C ALA A 348 -26.20 -28.07 -1.15
N SER A 349 -27.34 -28.78 -1.21
CA SER A 349 -28.19 -29.14 -0.07
C SER A 349 -28.70 -30.56 -0.19
N SER A 350 -29.38 -31.07 0.84
CA SER A 350 -29.99 -32.41 0.89
C SER A 350 -29.01 -33.55 0.61
N ILE A 351 -27.73 -33.36 0.94
CA ILE A 351 -26.66 -34.34 0.69
C ILE A 351 -26.89 -35.66 1.47
N ALA A 352 -27.47 -35.56 2.67
CA ALA A 352 -27.74 -36.75 3.50
C ALA A 352 -28.80 -37.63 2.89
N GLU A 353 -29.83 -37.06 2.31
CA GLU A 353 -30.90 -37.71 1.61
C GLU A 353 -30.40 -38.40 0.32
N LEU A 354 -29.62 -37.64 -0.49
CA LEU A 354 -28.98 -38.19 -1.68
C LEU A 354 -28.05 -39.36 -1.38
N LYS A 355 -27.32 -39.29 -0.27
CA LYS A 355 -26.46 -40.37 0.21
C LYS A 355 -27.25 -41.60 0.59
N ALA A 356 -28.43 -41.45 1.23
CA ALA A 356 -29.29 -42.58 1.59
C ALA A 356 -29.83 -43.26 0.34
N MET A 357 -30.21 -42.50 -0.69
CA MET A 357 -30.72 -43.04 -1.97
C MET A 357 -29.65 -43.75 -2.78
N SER A 358 -28.41 -43.32 -2.70
CA SER A 358 -27.28 -43.93 -3.44
C SER A 358 -26.71 -45.18 -2.77
N ALA A 359 -27.18 -45.56 -1.57
CA ALA A 359 -26.73 -46.72 -0.81
C ALA A 359 -27.67 -47.92 -0.96
N GLU A 360 -28.83 -47.77 -1.63
CA GLU A 360 -29.74 -48.84 -2.04
C GLU A 360 -29.38 -49.35 -3.45
#